data_6f086f29616cf5f1de8b901eb6f5258b
#
_entry.id   6f086f29616cf5f1de8b901eb6f5258b
#
_cell.length_a   1.000
_cell.length_b   1.000
_cell.length_c   1.000
_cell.angle_alpha   90.00
_cell.angle_beta   90.00
_cell.angle_gamma   90.00
#
_symmetry.space_group_name_H-M   'P 1'
#
loop_
_entity.id
_entity.type
_entity.pdbx_description
1 polymer ?
#
loop_
_entity_poly.entity_id
_entity_poly.type
_entity_poly.pdbx_seq_one_letter_code
_entity_poly.pdbx_strand_id
1 'polypeptide(L)'
;MKKQAGNIVKAISGQYRFQTMGEYRALLSLYNMTVEEAHGNVRGREYHGLVYSVTDDKGNKVGNPFKSSLFGKSVGYEAVQKKFARSKQEIKDRKLADMTKRTVLSVLEGTYDKEKFVAALKGKGIDTVLLYTEEGRIYGATFIDHRTGCVLNGSRMGKELSANALQEHFTLPYAGQPPIPLSVTVEGQEDKQGYSGGEYESHSGGMNLFAPEGPAVDAEEEAFIRAMQRKKKKKKRKGLGM
;
A
#
# COMPACT_ATOMS: atom_id res chain seq x y z
N MET A 1 17.71 7.98 10.65
CA MET A 1 16.51 7.23 10.25
C MET A 1 15.26 7.64 11.06
N LYS A 2 15.14 7.43 12.40
CA LYS A 2 13.96 7.80 13.21
C LYS A 2 13.51 9.27 13.05
N LYS A 3 14.44 10.23 13.18
CA LYS A 3 14.14 11.67 13.08
C LYS A 3 13.61 12.03 11.69
N GLN A 4 14.20 11.46 10.65
CA GLN A 4 13.79 11.67 9.26
C GLN A 4 12.40 11.09 9.00
N ALA A 5 12.14 9.83 9.40
CA ALA A 5 10.83 9.20 9.31
C ALA A 5 9.74 10.03 10.03
N GLY A 6 10.02 10.50 11.25
CA GLY A 6 9.10 11.35 11.99
C GLY A 6 8.80 12.69 11.30
N ASN A 7 9.78 13.30 10.66
CA ASN A 7 9.59 14.53 9.90
C ASN A 7 8.71 14.29 8.65
N ILE A 8 8.97 13.22 7.90
CA ILE A 8 8.18 12.82 6.74
C ILE A 8 6.71 12.62 7.14
N VAL A 9 6.46 11.76 8.15
CA VAL A 9 5.11 11.43 8.62
C VAL A 9 4.35 12.69 9.04
N LYS A 10 4.98 13.61 9.79
CA LYS A 10 4.36 14.86 10.22
C LYS A 10 4.04 15.80 9.06
N ALA A 11 4.99 15.97 8.13
CA ALA A 11 4.83 16.84 6.96
C ALA A 11 3.66 16.35 6.09
N ILE A 12 3.65 15.06 5.74
CA ILE A 12 2.60 14.46 4.91
C ILE A 12 1.24 14.55 5.59
N SER A 13 1.17 14.20 6.89
CA SER A 13 -0.06 14.30 7.65
C SER A 13 -0.57 15.73 7.78
N GLY A 14 0.29 16.74 7.71
CA GLY A 14 -0.09 18.16 7.70
C GLY A 14 -0.64 18.63 6.36
N GLN A 15 -0.01 18.23 5.27
CA GLN A 15 -0.23 18.79 3.94
C GLN A 15 -1.37 18.12 3.17
N TYR A 16 -1.54 16.79 3.31
CA TYR A 16 -2.47 16.03 2.48
C TYR A 16 -3.80 15.71 3.19
N ARG A 17 -4.85 15.56 2.40
CA ARG A 17 -6.18 15.10 2.79
C ARG A 17 -6.35 13.65 2.36
N PHE A 18 -6.63 12.78 3.30
CA PHE A 18 -6.91 11.35 3.07
C PHE A 18 -8.00 10.89 4.02
N GLN A 19 -8.81 9.92 3.60
CA GLN A 19 -10.05 9.52 4.27
C GLN A 19 -9.99 8.11 4.84
N THR A 20 -8.97 7.34 4.47
CA THR A 20 -8.81 5.94 4.89
C THR A 20 -7.36 5.59 5.16
N MET A 21 -7.15 4.51 5.90
CA MET A 21 -5.82 3.97 6.12
C MET A 21 -5.14 3.51 4.83
N GLY A 22 -5.92 3.01 3.86
CA GLY A 22 -5.40 2.63 2.54
C GLY A 22 -4.84 3.82 1.76
N GLU A 23 -5.58 4.94 1.73
CA GLU A 23 -5.12 6.19 1.12
C GLU A 23 -3.88 6.74 1.83
N TYR A 24 -3.83 6.63 3.16
CA TYR A 24 -2.67 7.07 3.93
C TYR A 24 -1.44 6.21 3.65
N ARG A 25 -1.60 4.88 3.53
CA ARG A 25 -0.51 3.98 3.14
C ARG A 25 0.01 4.28 1.75
N ALA A 26 -0.88 4.50 0.77
CA ALA A 26 -0.50 4.85 -0.59
C ALA A 26 0.29 6.17 -0.64
N LEU A 27 -0.08 7.16 0.16
CA LEU A 27 0.68 8.40 0.27
C LEU A 27 2.07 8.18 0.89
N LEU A 28 2.14 7.39 1.96
CA LEU A 28 3.40 7.08 2.64
C LEU A 28 4.36 6.26 1.77
N SER A 29 3.83 5.39 0.89
CA SER A 29 4.66 4.57 0.01
C SER A 29 5.51 5.39 -0.97
N LEU A 30 5.08 6.60 -1.35
CA LEU A 30 5.89 7.52 -2.15
C LEU A 30 7.18 7.97 -1.45
N TYR A 31 7.25 7.77 -0.15
CA TYR A 31 8.40 8.15 0.69
C TYR A 31 9.08 6.94 1.33
N ASN A 32 8.89 5.76 0.74
CA ASN A 32 9.40 4.49 1.26
C ASN A 32 9.00 4.25 2.72
N MET A 33 7.74 4.50 3.04
CA MET A 33 7.17 4.28 4.37
C MET A 33 5.81 3.60 4.29
N THR A 34 5.45 2.90 5.35
CA THR A 34 4.12 2.31 5.52
C THR A 34 3.63 2.51 6.95
N VAL A 35 2.32 2.31 7.16
CA VAL A 35 1.68 2.40 8.47
C VAL A 35 0.73 1.23 8.69
N GLU A 36 0.69 0.72 9.91
CA GLU A 36 -0.21 -0.35 10.33
C GLU A 36 -0.94 0.01 11.61
N GLU A 37 -2.16 -0.45 11.73
CA GLU A 37 -2.91 -0.36 12.98
C GLU A 37 -2.49 -1.47 13.92
N ALA A 38 -2.19 -1.11 15.16
CA ALA A 38 -1.90 -2.02 16.24
C ALA A 38 -3.03 -1.97 17.26
N HIS A 39 -3.64 -3.10 17.52
CA HIS A 39 -4.67 -3.27 18.54
C HIS A 39 -4.21 -4.31 19.55
N GLY A 40 -4.51 -4.11 20.80
CA GLY A 40 -4.17 -5.07 21.84
C GLY A 40 -4.82 -4.72 23.16
N ASN A 41 -4.59 -5.58 24.14
CA ASN A 41 -5.00 -5.36 25.51
C ASN A 41 -3.76 -5.44 26.41
N VAL A 42 -3.52 -4.41 27.20
CA VAL A 42 -2.45 -4.36 28.18
C VAL A 42 -3.05 -4.07 29.55
N ARG A 43 -2.86 -4.98 30.50
CA ARG A 43 -3.39 -4.88 31.86
C ARG A 43 -4.91 -4.63 31.92
N GLY A 44 -5.68 -5.31 31.05
CA GLY A 44 -7.14 -5.16 30.97
C GLY A 44 -7.64 -3.94 30.20
N ARG A 45 -6.75 -3.08 29.70
CA ARG A 45 -7.12 -1.91 28.88
C ARG A 45 -6.84 -2.19 27.40
N GLU A 46 -7.83 -1.99 26.58
CA GLU A 46 -7.65 -2.00 25.12
C GLU A 46 -6.87 -0.78 24.68
N TYR A 47 -5.97 -0.98 23.73
CA TYR A 47 -5.26 0.12 23.09
C TYR A 47 -5.36 0.03 21.57
N HIS A 48 -5.44 1.18 20.94
CA HIS A 48 -5.34 1.39 19.51
C HIS A 48 -4.14 2.27 19.21
N GLY A 49 -3.28 1.83 18.32
CA GLY A 49 -2.06 2.55 18.00
C GLY A 49 -1.72 2.45 16.53
N LEU A 50 -0.80 3.29 16.08
CA LEU A 50 -0.20 3.20 14.74
C LEU A 50 1.28 2.87 14.88
N VAL A 51 1.74 2.05 13.93
CA VAL A 51 3.14 1.66 13.80
C VAL A 51 3.59 2.02 12.40
N TYR A 52 4.64 2.79 12.30
CA TYR A 52 5.26 3.22 11.07
C TYR A 52 6.49 2.38 10.78
N SER A 53 6.68 1.95 9.54
CA SER A 53 7.86 1.22 9.10
C SER A 53 8.45 1.89 7.88
N VAL A 54 9.77 1.88 7.78
CA VAL A 54 10.47 2.22 6.54
C VAL A 54 10.39 1.00 5.62
N THR A 55 10.28 1.23 4.32
CA THR A 55 10.26 0.19 3.30
C THR A 55 11.41 0.39 2.30
N ASP A 56 11.79 -0.68 1.64
CA ASP A 56 12.63 -0.62 0.44
C ASP A 56 11.77 -0.25 -0.79
N ASP A 57 12.42 -0.12 -1.95
CA ASP A 57 11.74 0.20 -3.22
C ASP A 57 10.78 -0.90 -3.69
N LYS A 58 10.87 -2.10 -3.12
CA LYS A 58 9.96 -3.22 -3.35
C LYS A 58 8.79 -3.26 -2.36
N GLY A 59 8.73 -2.31 -1.41
CA GLY A 59 7.71 -2.25 -0.38
C GLY A 59 7.95 -3.18 0.82
N ASN A 60 9.09 -3.88 0.90
CA ASN A 60 9.42 -4.71 2.05
C ASN A 60 9.86 -3.83 3.22
N LYS A 61 9.41 -4.18 4.43
CA LYS A 61 9.79 -3.43 5.64
C LYS A 61 11.26 -3.63 5.97
N VAL A 62 11.95 -2.52 6.20
CA VAL A 62 13.38 -2.48 6.54
C VAL A 62 13.56 -1.90 7.95
N GLY A 63 14.34 -2.58 8.78
CA GLY A 63 14.63 -2.16 10.14
C GLY A 63 13.46 -2.32 11.12
N ASN A 64 13.59 -1.70 12.27
CA ASN A 64 12.58 -1.79 13.33
C ASN A 64 11.43 -0.80 13.10
N PRO A 65 10.18 -1.22 13.33
CA PRO A 65 9.03 -0.33 13.23
C PRO A 65 9.03 0.70 14.37
N PHE A 66 8.45 1.87 14.11
CA PHE A 66 8.32 2.96 15.05
C PHE A 66 6.88 3.08 15.56
N LYS A 67 6.68 3.10 16.88
CA LYS A 67 5.39 3.50 17.47
C LYS A 67 5.08 4.95 17.10
N SER A 68 3.84 5.26 16.78
CA SER A 68 3.42 6.65 16.51
C SER A 68 3.72 7.63 17.65
N SER A 69 3.71 7.16 18.89
CA SER A 69 4.06 7.97 20.08
C SER A 69 5.47 8.56 20.03
N LEU A 70 6.41 7.89 19.35
CA LEU A 70 7.77 8.40 19.14
C LEU A 70 7.83 9.63 18.22
N PHE A 71 6.81 9.85 17.42
CA PHE A 71 6.70 10.98 16.50
C PHE A 71 5.79 12.09 17.02
N GLY A 72 5.02 11.81 18.07
CA GLY A 72 4.15 12.77 18.76
C GLY A 72 2.65 12.51 18.51
N LYS A 73 1.82 13.23 19.26
CA LYS A 73 0.36 13.02 19.29
C LYS A 73 -0.33 13.30 17.96
N SER A 74 0.22 14.20 17.14
CA SER A 74 -0.38 14.63 15.85
C SER A 74 -0.45 13.54 14.79
N VAL A 75 0.31 12.47 14.93
CA VAL A 75 0.39 11.33 14.00
C VAL A 75 0.00 10.01 14.69
N GLY A 76 -0.60 10.09 15.87
CA GLY A 76 -1.18 8.95 16.57
C GLY A 76 -2.53 8.52 15.99
N TYR A 77 -3.03 7.38 16.44
CA TYR A 77 -4.27 6.76 15.95
C TYR A 77 -5.46 7.75 15.98
N GLU A 78 -5.74 8.35 17.13
CA GLU A 78 -6.87 9.29 17.28
C GLU A 78 -6.75 10.52 16.37
N ALA A 79 -5.54 11.07 16.23
CA ALA A 79 -5.31 12.24 15.38
C ALA A 79 -5.54 11.90 13.90
N VAL A 80 -5.12 10.71 13.46
CA VAL A 80 -5.34 10.23 12.10
C VAL A 80 -6.81 9.94 11.85
N GLN A 81 -7.54 9.34 12.79
CA GLN A 81 -8.99 9.12 12.69
C GLN A 81 -9.77 10.45 12.58
N LYS A 82 -9.43 11.44 13.42
CA LYS A 82 -10.00 12.79 13.32
C LYS A 82 -9.70 13.43 11.96
N LYS A 83 -8.50 13.21 11.45
CA LYS A 83 -8.11 13.70 10.13
C LYS A 83 -8.91 13.05 8.99
N PHE A 84 -9.22 11.76 9.06
CA PHE A 84 -10.09 11.11 8.07
C PHE A 84 -11.45 11.80 7.98
N ALA A 85 -12.10 12.03 9.12
CA ALA A 85 -13.40 12.69 9.17
C ALA A 85 -13.34 14.11 8.61
N ARG A 86 -12.35 14.90 9.03
CA ARG A 86 -12.13 16.26 8.54
C ARG A 86 -11.84 16.30 7.05
N SER A 87 -10.94 15.44 6.56
CA SER A 87 -10.59 15.37 5.15
C SER A 87 -11.79 15.01 4.28
N LYS A 88 -12.63 14.06 4.74
CA LYS A 88 -13.86 13.67 4.04
C LYS A 88 -14.78 14.88 3.83
N GLN A 89 -14.95 15.71 4.86
CA GLN A 89 -15.77 16.91 4.78
C GLN A 89 -15.16 17.95 3.83
N GLU A 90 -13.88 18.26 4.01
CA GLU A 90 -13.17 19.26 3.18
C GLU A 90 -13.16 18.86 1.68
N ILE A 91 -12.93 17.59 1.35
CA ILE A 91 -12.94 17.09 -0.02
C ILE A 91 -14.32 17.25 -0.65
N LYS A 92 -15.39 16.95 0.10
CA LYS A 92 -16.79 17.09 -0.34
C LYS A 92 -17.16 18.56 -0.56
N ASP A 93 -16.93 19.40 0.44
CA ASP A 93 -17.36 20.81 0.42
C ASP A 93 -16.68 21.61 -0.69
N ARG A 94 -15.41 21.30 -0.94
CA ARG A 94 -14.61 21.97 -1.97
C ARG A 94 -14.62 21.27 -3.33
N LYS A 95 -15.36 20.17 -3.48
CA LYS A 95 -15.45 19.36 -4.71
C LYS A 95 -14.09 18.95 -5.29
N LEU A 96 -13.11 18.69 -4.41
CA LEU A 96 -11.74 18.42 -4.83
C LEU A 96 -11.60 17.09 -5.59
N ALA A 97 -12.43 16.12 -5.28
CA ALA A 97 -12.49 14.84 -5.98
C ALA A 97 -12.87 15.00 -7.46
N ASP A 98 -13.81 15.91 -7.78
CA ASP A 98 -14.27 16.15 -9.15
C ASP A 98 -13.17 16.77 -10.03
N MET A 99 -12.33 17.62 -9.45
CA MET A 99 -11.18 18.20 -10.15
C MET A 99 -10.17 17.13 -10.53
N THR A 100 -9.79 16.29 -9.58
CA THR A 100 -8.86 15.18 -9.81
C THR A 100 -9.47 14.17 -10.78
N LYS A 101 -10.74 13.78 -10.59
CA LYS A 101 -11.47 12.86 -11.48
C LYS A 101 -11.41 13.30 -12.93
N ARG A 102 -11.75 14.55 -13.23
CA ARG A 102 -11.72 15.08 -14.61
C ARG A 102 -10.34 14.97 -15.23
N THR A 103 -9.30 15.30 -14.49
CA THR A 103 -7.92 15.18 -14.99
C THR A 103 -7.54 13.72 -15.26
N VAL A 104 -7.90 12.80 -14.36
CA VAL A 104 -7.59 11.37 -14.51
C VAL A 104 -8.35 10.77 -15.70
N LEU A 105 -9.64 11.06 -15.86
CA LEU A 105 -10.43 10.56 -16.99
C LEU A 105 -9.91 11.08 -18.32
N SER A 106 -9.58 12.37 -18.43
CA SER A 106 -9.02 12.94 -19.65
C SER A 106 -7.70 12.28 -20.08
N VAL A 107 -6.89 11.82 -19.13
CA VAL A 107 -5.66 11.08 -19.44
C VAL A 107 -5.98 9.63 -19.80
N LEU A 108 -6.95 9.00 -19.11
CA LEU A 108 -7.35 7.63 -19.36
C LEU A 108 -7.92 7.44 -20.77
N GLU A 109 -8.75 8.37 -21.25
CA GLU A 109 -9.30 8.39 -22.59
C GLU A 109 -8.21 8.49 -23.68
N GLY A 110 -7.07 9.07 -23.36
CA GLY A 110 -5.96 9.29 -24.29
C GLY A 110 -4.97 8.13 -24.40
N THR A 111 -5.06 7.08 -23.57
CA THR A 111 -4.09 5.99 -23.59
C THR A 111 -4.63 4.68 -23.01
N TYR A 112 -4.26 3.57 -23.65
CA TYR A 112 -4.49 2.21 -23.18
C TYR A 112 -3.23 1.58 -22.55
N ASP A 113 -2.13 2.31 -22.58
CA ASP A 113 -0.86 1.89 -21.96
C ASP A 113 -0.78 2.39 -20.52
N LYS A 114 -0.65 1.45 -19.61
CA LYS A 114 -0.63 1.71 -18.16
C LYS A 114 0.56 2.60 -17.75
N GLU A 115 1.72 2.37 -18.33
CA GLU A 115 2.94 3.13 -17.98
C GLU A 115 2.86 4.56 -18.51
N LYS A 116 2.37 4.73 -19.73
CA LYS A 116 2.09 6.06 -20.31
C LYS A 116 1.02 6.79 -19.51
N PHE A 117 -0.03 6.10 -19.05
CA PHE A 117 -1.05 6.67 -18.18
C PHE A 117 -0.46 7.22 -16.88
N VAL A 118 0.32 6.41 -16.17
CA VAL A 118 0.99 6.82 -14.92
C VAL A 118 1.95 7.99 -15.17
N ALA A 119 2.76 7.93 -16.22
CA ALA A 119 3.69 8.99 -16.58
C ALA A 119 2.98 10.31 -16.93
N ALA A 120 1.88 10.25 -17.71
CA ALA A 120 1.09 11.42 -18.08
C ALA A 120 0.41 12.07 -16.86
N LEU A 121 -0.11 11.28 -15.93
CA LEU A 121 -0.66 11.79 -14.67
C LEU A 121 0.41 12.43 -13.81
N LYS A 122 1.58 11.83 -13.71
CA LYS A 122 2.72 12.40 -12.99
C LYS A 122 3.13 13.74 -13.55
N GLY A 123 3.15 13.88 -14.88
CA GLY A 123 3.38 15.17 -15.56
C GLY A 123 2.32 16.24 -15.26
N LYS A 124 1.13 15.83 -14.83
CA LYS A 124 0.04 16.71 -14.38
C LYS A 124 0.02 16.90 -12.85
N GLY A 125 1.04 16.46 -12.12
CA GLY A 125 1.14 16.56 -10.68
C GLY A 125 0.25 15.58 -9.90
N ILE A 126 -0.06 14.43 -10.48
CA ILE A 126 -0.83 13.35 -9.85
C ILE A 126 0.01 12.08 -9.85
N ASP A 127 0.46 11.64 -8.68
CA ASP A 127 1.06 10.31 -8.54
C ASP A 127 -0.03 9.23 -8.43
N THR A 128 0.25 8.08 -9.02
CA THR A 128 -0.67 6.94 -9.04
C THR A 128 -0.03 5.73 -8.38
N VAL A 129 -0.69 5.18 -7.37
CA VAL A 129 -0.29 3.94 -6.70
C VAL A 129 -1.26 2.84 -7.11
N LEU A 130 -0.78 1.89 -7.88
CA LEU A 130 -1.51 0.69 -8.28
C LEU A 130 -1.06 -0.49 -7.42
N LEU A 131 -2.02 -1.24 -6.89
CA LEU A 131 -1.79 -2.43 -6.11
C LEU A 131 -2.10 -3.66 -6.96
N TYR A 132 -1.20 -4.66 -6.93
CA TYR A 132 -1.28 -5.85 -7.76
C TYR A 132 -1.45 -7.11 -6.92
N THR A 133 -2.23 -8.07 -7.42
CA THR A 133 -2.22 -9.45 -6.92
C THR A 133 -0.93 -10.16 -7.35
N GLU A 134 -0.69 -11.36 -6.82
CA GLU A 134 0.46 -12.19 -7.22
C GLU A 134 0.44 -12.51 -8.72
N GLU A 135 -0.74 -12.62 -9.33
CA GLU A 135 -0.93 -12.83 -10.78
C GLU A 135 -0.79 -11.54 -11.61
N GLY A 136 -0.42 -10.41 -11.00
CA GLY A 136 -0.22 -9.14 -11.69
C GLY A 136 -1.51 -8.36 -12.03
N ARG A 137 -2.68 -8.78 -11.53
CA ARG A 137 -3.94 -8.06 -11.70
C ARG A 137 -4.02 -6.85 -10.78
N ILE A 138 -4.50 -5.73 -11.30
CA ILE A 138 -4.77 -4.53 -10.47
C ILE A 138 -5.98 -4.79 -9.57
N TYR A 139 -5.79 -4.70 -8.24
CA TYR A 139 -6.87 -4.78 -7.27
C TYR A 139 -7.11 -3.48 -6.50
N GLY A 140 -6.22 -2.51 -6.61
CA GLY A 140 -6.37 -1.21 -5.97
C GLY A 140 -5.73 -0.10 -6.81
N ALA A 141 -6.35 1.07 -6.83
CA ALA A 141 -5.84 2.28 -7.46
C ALA A 141 -6.06 3.47 -6.55
N THR A 142 -4.99 4.21 -6.27
CA THR A 142 -5.03 5.43 -5.45
C THR A 142 -4.30 6.54 -6.18
N PHE A 143 -4.93 7.70 -6.27
CA PHE A 143 -4.42 8.89 -6.93
C PHE A 143 -4.05 9.94 -5.88
N ILE A 144 -2.83 10.45 -5.94
CA ILE A 144 -2.30 11.48 -5.06
C ILE A 144 -2.14 12.76 -5.87
N ASP A 145 -3.09 13.67 -5.74
CA ASP A 145 -3.07 14.95 -6.44
C ASP A 145 -2.35 16.00 -5.59
N HIS A 146 -1.13 16.32 -5.97
CA HIS A 146 -0.28 17.28 -5.26
C HIS A 146 -0.78 18.72 -5.37
N ARG A 147 -1.53 19.05 -6.41
CA ARG A 147 -2.09 20.40 -6.64
C ARG A 147 -3.19 20.72 -5.64
N THR A 148 -4.01 19.71 -5.33
CA THR A 148 -5.13 19.84 -4.37
C THR A 148 -4.76 19.34 -2.97
N GLY A 149 -3.64 18.63 -2.85
CA GLY A 149 -3.25 17.93 -1.63
C GLY A 149 -4.23 16.84 -1.24
N CYS A 150 -4.86 16.17 -2.20
CA CYS A 150 -5.84 15.10 -1.97
C CYS A 150 -5.31 13.74 -2.35
N VAL A 151 -5.64 12.74 -1.54
CA VAL A 151 -5.39 11.33 -1.80
C VAL A 151 -6.73 10.65 -1.94
N LEU A 152 -6.98 10.02 -3.07
CA LEU A 152 -8.29 9.52 -3.45
C LEU A 152 -8.21 8.11 -4.03
N ASN A 153 -8.97 7.19 -3.48
CA ASN A 153 -9.17 5.89 -4.11
C ASN A 153 -9.99 6.04 -5.40
N GLY A 154 -9.57 5.34 -6.45
CA GLY A 154 -10.25 5.39 -7.76
C GLY A 154 -11.74 5.07 -7.68
N SER A 155 -12.12 4.02 -6.93
CA SER A 155 -13.52 3.63 -6.73
C SER A 155 -14.39 4.70 -6.07
N ARG A 156 -13.80 5.63 -5.31
CA ARG A 156 -14.52 6.77 -4.71
C ARG A 156 -14.75 7.92 -5.69
N MET A 157 -13.91 8.02 -6.71
CA MET A 157 -14.09 9.03 -7.76
C MET A 157 -15.08 8.59 -8.83
N GLY A 158 -15.23 7.27 -9.05
CA GLY A 158 -16.18 6.73 -10.01
C GLY A 158 -15.92 5.27 -10.32
N LYS A 159 -16.93 4.58 -10.88
CA LYS A 159 -16.80 3.17 -11.28
C LYS A 159 -15.74 2.98 -12.35
N GLU A 160 -15.60 3.95 -13.25
CA GLU A 160 -14.66 3.98 -14.37
C GLU A 160 -13.20 4.07 -13.93
N LEU A 161 -12.94 4.50 -12.70
CA LEU A 161 -11.62 4.58 -12.08
C LEU A 161 -11.40 3.49 -11.02
N SER A 162 -12.32 2.53 -10.91
CA SER A 162 -12.13 1.36 -10.06
C SER A 162 -10.99 0.49 -10.57
N ALA A 163 -10.38 -0.30 -9.69
CA ALA A 163 -9.29 -1.20 -10.06
C ALA A 163 -9.67 -2.17 -11.20
N ASN A 164 -10.91 -2.69 -11.17
CA ASN A 164 -11.40 -3.58 -12.22
C ASN A 164 -11.54 -2.86 -13.57
N ALA A 165 -12.14 -1.65 -13.58
CA ALA A 165 -12.30 -0.87 -14.80
C ALA A 165 -10.94 -0.47 -15.40
N LEU A 166 -9.97 -0.10 -14.56
CA LEU A 166 -8.61 0.19 -15.01
C LEU A 166 -7.92 -1.08 -15.56
N GLN A 167 -8.10 -2.23 -14.90
CA GLN A 167 -7.57 -3.49 -15.39
C GLN A 167 -8.15 -3.83 -16.77
N GLU A 168 -9.46 -3.73 -16.93
CA GLU A 168 -10.13 -3.95 -18.22
C GLU A 168 -9.61 -2.97 -19.28
N HIS A 169 -9.54 -1.69 -18.96
CA HIS A 169 -9.07 -0.66 -19.89
C HIS A 169 -7.66 -0.93 -20.42
N PHE A 170 -6.73 -1.34 -19.55
CA PHE A 170 -5.34 -1.62 -19.96
C PHE A 170 -5.13 -3.01 -20.56
N THR A 171 -6.10 -3.91 -20.48
CA THR A 171 -6.05 -5.25 -21.14
C THR A 171 -6.75 -5.26 -22.49
N LEU A 172 -7.56 -4.25 -22.81
CA LEU A 172 -8.20 -4.17 -24.11
C LEU A 172 -7.14 -3.98 -25.21
N PRO A 173 -7.17 -4.79 -26.29
CA PRO A 173 -6.30 -4.56 -27.42
C PRO A 173 -6.65 -3.20 -28.04
N TYR A 174 -5.68 -2.29 -28.06
CA TYR A 174 -5.80 -1.02 -28.76
C TYR A 174 -6.03 -1.29 -30.25
N ALA A 175 -7.10 -0.74 -30.82
CA ALA A 175 -7.48 -0.93 -32.22
C ALA A 175 -6.44 -0.47 -33.26
N GLY A 176 -5.28 0.01 -32.82
CA GLY A 176 -4.14 0.44 -33.63
C GLY A 176 -2.85 -0.38 -33.43
N GLN A 177 -2.84 -1.38 -32.55
CA GLN A 177 -1.71 -2.32 -32.48
C GLN A 177 -1.99 -3.54 -33.38
N PRO A 178 -1.02 -3.97 -34.22
CA PRO A 178 -1.14 -5.25 -34.87
C PRO A 178 -1.30 -6.33 -33.79
N PRO A 179 -2.12 -7.36 -34.01
CA PRO A 179 -2.32 -8.43 -33.06
C PRO A 179 -0.95 -8.95 -32.64
N ILE A 180 -0.70 -9.02 -31.35
CA ILE A 180 0.50 -9.69 -30.82
C ILE A 180 0.45 -11.09 -31.42
N PRO A 181 1.47 -11.52 -32.21
CA PRO A 181 1.45 -12.86 -32.76
C PRO A 181 1.40 -13.82 -31.59
N LEU A 182 0.29 -14.53 -31.44
CA LEU A 182 0.17 -15.68 -30.60
C LEU A 182 1.43 -16.50 -30.85
N SER A 183 2.29 -16.61 -29.85
CA SER A 183 3.52 -17.38 -29.89
C SER A 183 3.27 -18.66 -30.70
N VAL A 184 4.00 -18.77 -31.78
CA VAL A 184 4.05 -19.97 -32.60
C VAL A 184 4.29 -21.13 -31.66
N THR A 185 3.31 -22.00 -31.53
CA THR A 185 3.46 -23.32 -30.97
C THR A 185 4.48 -24.03 -31.86
N VAL A 186 5.69 -24.17 -31.40
CA VAL A 186 6.67 -25.07 -32.01
C VAL A 186 6.18 -26.46 -31.62
N GLU A 187 5.46 -27.08 -32.58
CA GLU A 187 5.24 -28.52 -32.60
C GLU A 187 6.59 -29.20 -32.79
N GLY A 188 6.90 -30.16 -31.95
CA GLY A 188 7.83 -31.23 -32.24
C GLY A 188 9.12 -31.24 -31.43
N GLN A 189 9.11 -31.91 -30.31
CA GLN A 189 9.84 -33.21 -30.17
C GLN A 189 9.60 -33.78 -28.76
N GLU A 190 9.01 -34.98 -28.76
CA GLU A 190 8.95 -35.83 -27.60
C GLU A 190 10.35 -36.28 -27.20
N ASP A 191 10.81 -35.90 -26.01
CA ASP A 191 11.83 -36.66 -25.30
C ASP A 191 11.33 -36.97 -23.90
N LYS A 192 10.95 -38.22 -23.76
CA LYS A 192 10.68 -38.90 -22.49
C LYS A 192 11.98 -38.99 -21.70
N GLN A 193 12.12 -38.20 -20.65
CA GLN A 193 12.93 -38.60 -19.50
C GLN A 193 12.27 -38.11 -18.22
N GLY A 194 11.88 -39.10 -17.39
CA GLY A 194 11.28 -38.88 -16.11
C GLY A 194 12.26 -38.22 -15.14
N TYR A 195 11.76 -37.25 -14.41
CA TYR A 195 12.37 -36.80 -13.19
C TYR A 195 11.38 -36.95 -12.03
N SER A 196 11.81 -37.78 -11.09
CA SER A 196 11.18 -38.05 -9.82
C SER A 196 11.00 -36.81 -8.99
N GLY A 197 9.93 -36.80 -8.18
CA GLY A 197 9.55 -35.73 -7.28
C GLY A 197 10.71 -35.29 -6.35
N GLY A 198 10.98 -34.03 -6.36
CA GLY A 198 11.74 -33.33 -5.34
C GLY A 198 10.78 -32.40 -4.60
N GLU A 199 10.52 -32.77 -3.36
CA GLU A 199 9.84 -31.88 -2.40
C GLU A 199 10.65 -30.61 -2.23
N TYR A 200 10.10 -29.49 -2.68
CA TYR A 200 10.67 -28.18 -2.33
C TYR A 200 10.20 -27.83 -0.92
N GLU A 201 11.00 -28.17 0.07
CA GLU A 201 10.93 -27.55 1.38
C GLU A 201 11.18 -26.06 1.22
N SER A 202 10.13 -25.26 1.26
CA SER A 202 10.23 -23.80 1.38
C SER A 202 10.82 -23.49 2.77
N HIS A 203 12.12 -23.30 2.82
CA HIS A 203 12.77 -22.66 3.96
C HIS A 203 12.33 -21.19 4.00
N SER A 204 11.12 -20.98 4.54
CA SER A 204 10.69 -19.69 5.04
C SER A 204 11.54 -19.38 6.26
N GLY A 205 12.76 -18.88 6.01
CA GLY A 205 13.56 -18.24 7.03
C GLY A 205 12.80 -17.05 7.58
N GLY A 206 12.06 -17.28 8.65
CA GLY A 206 11.41 -16.22 9.41
C GLY A 206 12.49 -15.32 10.00
N MET A 207 12.86 -14.26 9.29
CA MET A 207 13.60 -13.18 9.89
C MET A 207 12.80 -12.67 11.08
N ASN A 208 13.39 -12.77 12.26
CA ASN A 208 12.86 -12.30 13.52
C ASN A 208 13.00 -10.76 13.51
N LEU A 209 12.12 -10.06 12.75
CA LEU A 209 12.14 -8.60 12.57
C LEU A 209 11.93 -7.82 13.88
N PHE A 210 11.71 -8.52 14.98
CA PHE A 210 11.36 -7.94 16.27
C PHE A 210 12.29 -8.35 17.42
N ALA A 211 13.45 -8.94 17.13
CA ALA A 211 14.46 -9.11 18.16
C ALA A 211 15.17 -7.78 18.40
N PRO A 212 15.19 -7.27 19.63
CA PRO A 212 15.92 -6.04 19.92
C PRO A 212 17.42 -6.34 19.98
N GLU A 213 18.18 -5.88 18.98
CA GLU A 213 19.62 -5.76 19.08
C GLU A 213 19.95 -4.34 19.54
N GLY A 214 20.21 -4.17 20.83
CA GLY A 214 20.66 -2.91 21.40
C GLY A 214 20.35 -2.73 22.89
N PRO A 215 21.13 -1.94 23.63
CA PRO A 215 20.95 -1.74 25.05
C PRO A 215 19.74 -0.83 25.34
N ALA A 216 18.95 -1.24 26.34
CA ALA A 216 17.83 -0.53 26.93
C ALA A 216 16.65 -0.25 26.02
N VAL A 217 15.88 -1.27 25.71
CA VAL A 217 14.51 -1.10 25.24
C VAL A 217 13.61 -0.83 26.45
N ASP A 218 12.79 0.23 26.37
CA ASP A 218 11.79 0.56 27.38
C ASP A 218 10.84 -0.63 27.59
N ALA A 219 10.46 -0.93 28.83
CA ALA A 219 9.59 -2.06 29.17
C ALA A 219 8.25 -2.03 28.43
N GLU A 220 7.74 -0.85 28.06
CA GLU A 220 6.57 -0.69 27.20
C GLU A 220 6.85 -1.06 25.74
N GLU A 221 8.03 -0.80 25.24
CA GLU A 221 8.48 -1.21 23.89
C GLU A 221 8.59 -2.72 23.78
N GLU A 222 9.17 -3.38 24.79
CA GLU A 222 9.22 -4.85 24.81
C GLU A 222 7.84 -5.49 24.88
N ALA A 223 6.93 -4.96 25.70
CA ALA A 223 5.56 -5.45 25.80
C ALA A 223 4.81 -5.31 24.45
N PHE A 224 5.02 -4.21 23.74
CA PHE A 224 4.45 -3.96 22.44
C PHE A 224 5.01 -4.93 21.39
N ILE A 225 6.31 -5.12 21.33
CA ILE A 225 6.98 -6.05 20.41
C ILE A 225 6.50 -7.50 20.65
N ARG A 226 6.40 -7.93 21.93
CA ARG A 226 5.87 -9.25 22.30
C ARG A 226 4.40 -9.42 21.89
N ALA A 227 3.56 -8.38 22.02
CA ALA A 227 2.16 -8.41 21.62
C ALA A 227 2.02 -8.59 20.09
N MET A 228 2.85 -7.92 19.31
CA MET A 228 2.88 -8.05 17.84
C MET A 228 3.32 -9.46 17.39
N GLN A 229 4.32 -10.05 18.05
CA GLN A 229 4.77 -11.42 17.77
C GLN A 229 3.69 -12.48 18.09
N ARG A 230 2.95 -12.32 19.20
CA ARG A 230 1.84 -13.22 19.55
C ARG A 230 0.71 -13.20 18.52
N LYS A 231 0.40 -12.03 17.94
CA LYS A 231 -0.60 -11.91 16.86
C LYS A 231 -0.19 -12.70 15.62
N LYS A 232 1.10 -12.64 15.24
CA LYS A 232 1.66 -13.36 14.08
C LYS A 232 1.56 -14.89 14.28
N LYS A 233 1.88 -15.40 15.49
CA LYS A 233 1.73 -16.82 15.85
C LYS A 233 0.27 -17.28 15.85
N LYS A 234 -0.68 -16.46 16.31
CA LYS A 234 -2.12 -16.79 16.33
C LYS A 234 -2.71 -16.86 14.91
N LYS A 235 -2.26 -16.00 13.99
CA LYS A 235 -2.67 -16.00 12.59
C LYS A 235 -2.16 -17.26 11.87
N LYS A 236 -0.92 -17.69 12.16
CA LYS A 236 -0.33 -18.92 11.61
C LYS A 236 -1.04 -20.20 12.09
N ARG A 237 -1.52 -20.24 13.35
CA ARG A 237 -2.28 -21.38 13.91
C ARG A 237 -3.70 -21.50 13.36
N LYS A 238 -4.36 -20.40 12.98
CA LYS A 238 -5.70 -20.43 12.37
C LYS A 238 -5.68 -20.83 10.88
N GLY A 239 -4.54 -20.74 10.21
CA GLY A 239 -4.39 -21.16 8.82
C GLY A 239 -3.97 -22.63 8.62
N LEU A 240 -3.73 -23.38 9.70
CA LEU A 240 -3.36 -24.81 9.65
C LEU A 240 -4.48 -25.76 10.13
N GLY A 241 -5.69 -25.27 10.29
CA GLY A 241 -6.84 -26.06 10.74
C GLY A 241 -8.00 -25.90 9.76
N MET A 242 -7.83 -26.49 8.59
CA MET A 242 -8.89 -26.93 7.67
C MET A 242 -8.36 -28.08 6.85
#